data_0268f630fd5d61d81eb043c43650206f
#
_entry.id   0268f630fd5d61d81eb043c43650206f
#
_cell.length_a   1.000
_cell.length_b   1.000
_cell.length_c   1.000
_cell.angle_alpha   90.00
_cell.angle_beta   90.00
_cell.angle_gamma   90.00
#
_symmetry.space_group_name_H-M   'P 1'
#
loop_
_entity.id
_entity.type
_entity.pdbx_description
1 polymer ?
#
loop_
_entity_poly.entity_id
_entity_poly.type
_entity_poly.pdbx_seq_one_letter_code
_entity_poly.pdbx_strand_id
1 'polypeptide(L)'
;MIVNELMNFSKPATWILSGLLVATGGAYAQETGQKTRQRAELAVQKTDGAEAYEKLLQDAGELVKNGKPAEAYTLLEPLEFDHSGEVRFDYLIGIAALDSGKPDKATFAFERVLAVNPDNAAARLDMARAYYQLGDFQRARTEFAAVLQQNPSGAARANIEKYLEQIDAQQEGKTTRFSAYVEGGVGHDTNVNVSTSQPQVFVDFLGGTFPLSASNVKMSDNYYALTAGGEVNHELSHDWSLFAAGDVRKRGNAAHSEFDTVNTDVRAGAMFEAKDDRFRLSVLRGRYDLGGDHNSDATGFKGEWWHVYSPANQLNAFAQSVKYRYVDDIMKPNDFDQLAFGLGWLHVVADGKSSLSGGVHYGSERDVSPVITVPGIGIINPSGGRNDGASRFKGLRVGGQMASSERTTLFAAAGLQKGDYDKTNYLFLRERKDRLYDLKLGANWRWDRLWTLRPQLNYSRNNSNIEIYSYDRTDISLVIRRDFR
;
A
#
# COMPACT_ATOMS: atom_id res chain seq x y z
N MET A 1 5.98 -15.64 42.80
CA MET A 1 6.69 -16.29 41.68
C MET A 1 5.67 -16.87 40.70
N ILE A 2 4.73 -17.71 41.11
CA ILE A 2 3.74 -18.33 40.20
C ILE A 2 2.82 -17.32 39.47
N VAL A 3 2.44 -16.21 40.10
CA VAL A 3 1.57 -15.17 39.49
C VAL A 3 2.29 -14.38 38.39
N ASN A 4 3.61 -14.23 38.47
CA ASN A 4 4.40 -13.50 37.48
C ASN A 4 4.67 -14.31 36.19
N GLU A 5 4.79 -15.63 36.26
CA GLU A 5 5.00 -16.48 35.09
C GLU A 5 3.71 -16.70 34.29
N LEU A 6 2.55 -16.67 34.92
CA LEU A 6 1.24 -16.79 34.28
C LEU A 6 0.77 -15.49 33.56
N MET A 7 1.46 -14.37 33.82
CA MET A 7 1.11 -13.06 33.23
C MET A 7 1.98 -12.65 32.03
N ASN A 8 2.74 -13.55 31.42
CA ASN A 8 3.49 -13.28 30.21
C ASN A 8 2.53 -13.32 29.00
N PHE A 9 1.96 -12.17 28.66
CA PHE A 9 0.89 -12.03 27.68
C PHE A 9 1.43 -11.85 26.26
N SER A 10 0.75 -12.53 25.34
CA SER A 10 0.97 -12.43 23.91
C SER A 10 0.86 -10.97 23.43
N LYS A 11 1.93 -10.47 22.84
CA LYS A 11 1.96 -9.18 22.15
C LYS A 11 1.05 -9.23 20.93
N PRO A 12 0.23 -8.21 20.66
CA PRO A 12 -0.52 -8.15 19.43
C PRO A 12 0.43 -8.06 18.23
N ALA A 13 0.21 -8.92 17.25
CA ALA A 13 0.94 -8.87 15.99
C ALA A 13 0.70 -7.52 15.29
N THR A 14 1.76 -6.77 15.09
CA THR A 14 1.70 -5.47 14.41
C THR A 14 1.61 -5.71 12.91
N TRP A 15 0.47 -5.45 12.31
CA TRP A 15 0.23 -5.57 10.88
C TRP A 15 0.78 -4.36 10.14
N ILE A 16 1.67 -4.58 9.20
CA ILE A 16 2.11 -3.57 8.24
C ILE A 16 1.52 -3.94 6.89
N LEU A 17 0.54 -3.16 6.44
CA LEU A 17 0.06 -3.19 5.05
C LEU A 17 0.94 -2.25 4.22
N SER A 18 1.76 -2.81 3.35
CA SER A 18 2.44 -2.07 2.29
C SER A 18 1.57 -2.13 1.04
N GLY A 19 0.95 -1.02 0.68
CA GLY A 19 0.24 -0.88 -0.60
C GLY A 19 1.16 -0.35 -1.69
N LEU A 20 1.26 -1.04 -2.80
CA LEU A 20 1.93 -0.58 -4.03
C LEU A 20 0.87 -0.16 -5.05
N LEU A 21 1.07 1.00 -5.65
CA LEU A 21 0.21 1.60 -6.67
C LEU A 21 0.72 1.25 -8.07
N VAL A 22 -0.15 0.77 -8.94
CA VAL A 22 0.03 0.89 -10.40
C VAL A 22 -1.33 1.18 -11.03
N ALA A 23 -1.37 2.20 -11.88
CA ALA A 23 -2.56 2.66 -12.57
C ALA A 23 -2.62 2.12 -14.00
N THR A 24 -3.78 1.69 -14.44
CA THR A 24 -4.15 1.69 -15.86
C THR A 24 -5.68 1.78 -15.98
N GLY A 25 -6.18 2.64 -16.84
CA GLY A 25 -7.60 2.87 -17.07
C GLY A 25 -8.08 2.37 -18.44
N GLY A 26 -9.37 2.27 -18.59
CA GLY A 26 -10.00 2.15 -19.92
C GLY A 26 -11.47 1.71 -19.94
N ALA A 27 -12.31 2.57 -20.45
CA ALA A 27 -13.49 2.39 -21.29
C ALA A 27 -14.89 2.13 -20.68
N TYR A 28 -15.73 3.17 -20.78
CA TYR A 28 -17.17 3.08 -21.08
C TYR A 28 -17.58 4.34 -21.87
N ALA A 29 -17.86 4.22 -23.15
CA ALA A 29 -18.48 5.29 -23.94
C ALA A 29 -19.10 4.74 -25.24
N GLN A 30 -20.34 4.31 -25.22
CA GLN A 30 -21.08 4.06 -26.46
C GLN A 30 -22.43 4.77 -26.58
N GLU A 31 -23.01 5.31 -25.53
CA GLU A 31 -24.36 5.93 -25.58
C GLU A 31 -24.36 7.47 -25.59
N THR A 32 -23.28 8.14 -25.21
CA THR A 32 -23.12 9.59 -25.23
C THR A 32 -22.66 10.16 -26.57
N GLY A 33 -22.10 9.32 -27.44
CA GLY A 33 -21.47 9.76 -28.70
C GLY A 33 -22.41 10.43 -29.70
N GLN A 34 -23.67 10.02 -29.80
CA GLN A 34 -24.62 10.62 -30.75
C GLN A 34 -25.12 12.01 -30.32
N LYS A 35 -25.33 12.23 -29.03
CA LYS A 35 -25.76 13.55 -28.52
C LYS A 35 -24.64 14.59 -28.58
N THR A 36 -23.39 14.16 -28.47
CA THR A 36 -22.23 15.05 -28.52
C THR A 36 -21.89 15.44 -29.98
N ARG A 37 -22.03 14.52 -30.92
CA ARG A 37 -21.89 14.83 -32.37
C ARG A 37 -22.93 15.87 -32.83
N GLN A 38 -24.19 15.69 -32.44
CA GLN A 38 -25.26 16.61 -32.81
C GLN A 38 -25.09 18.02 -32.20
N ARG A 39 -24.46 18.11 -31.00
CA ARG A 39 -24.10 19.40 -30.39
C ARG A 39 -22.93 20.10 -31.11
N ALA A 40 -21.94 19.35 -31.56
CA ALA A 40 -20.79 19.92 -32.33
C ALA A 40 -21.27 20.52 -33.67
N GLU A 41 -22.09 19.78 -34.42
CA GLU A 41 -22.65 20.26 -35.69
C GLU A 41 -23.57 21.48 -35.54
N LEU A 42 -24.35 21.55 -34.45
CA LEU A 42 -25.25 22.69 -34.17
C LEU A 42 -24.50 23.93 -33.62
N ALA A 43 -23.36 23.77 -32.97
CA ALA A 43 -22.58 24.90 -32.46
C ALA A 43 -21.84 25.64 -33.55
N VAL A 44 -21.36 24.92 -34.58
CA VAL A 44 -20.67 25.52 -35.75
C VAL A 44 -21.63 26.33 -36.65
N GLN A 45 -22.93 26.04 -36.62
CA GLN A 45 -23.92 26.71 -37.46
C GLN A 45 -24.53 28.01 -36.87
N LYS A 46 -24.24 28.39 -35.63
CA LYS A 46 -25.04 29.42 -34.93
C LYS A 46 -24.32 30.67 -34.44
N THR A 47 -22.98 30.80 -34.59
CA THR A 47 -22.25 32.02 -34.18
C THR A 47 -21.03 32.27 -35.08
N ASP A 48 -20.51 33.50 -35.15
CA ASP A 48 -19.30 33.86 -35.88
C ASP A 48 -18.23 32.78 -35.69
N GLY A 49 -17.89 32.08 -36.79
CA GLY A 49 -17.24 30.78 -36.79
C GLY A 49 -15.92 30.70 -35.99
N ALA A 50 -15.24 31.82 -35.80
CA ALA A 50 -13.97 31.85 -35.06
C ALA A 50 -14.16 31.78 -33.55
N GLU A 51 -15.15 32.49 -32.96
CA GLU A 51 -15.40 32.43 -31.50
C GLU A 51 -15.97 31.08 -31.06
N ALA A 52 -16.84 30.48 -31.90
CA ALA A 52 -17.37 29.14 -31.63
C ALA A 52 -16.29 28.07 -31.67
N TYR A 53 -15.35 28.18 -32.61
CA TYR A 53 -14.19 27.26 -32.70
C TYR A 53 -13.24 27.39 -31.49
N GLU A 54 -12.89 28.60 -31.08
CA GLU A 54 -12.07 28.83 -29.91
C GLU A 54 -12.69 28.28 -28.63
N LYS A 55 -14.02 28.48 -28.47
CA LYS A 55 -14.77 27.91 -27.35
C LYS A 55 -14.76 26.38 -27.39
N LEU A 56 -14.93 25.78 -28.56
CA LEU A 56 -14.88 24.31 -28.71
C LEU A 56 -13.51 23.74 -28.33
N LEU A 57 -12.41 24.40 -28.73
CA LEU A 57 -11.06 24.00 -28.30
C LEU A 57 -10.86 24.14 -26.81
N GLN A 58 -11.44 25.18 -26.20
CA GLN A 58 -11.40 25.36 -24.76
C GLN A 58 -12.19 24.24 -24.03
N ASP A 59 -13.43 23.97 -24.48
CA ASP A 59 -14.28 22.91 -23.92
C ASP A 59 -13.60 21.54 -24.03
N ALA A 60 -12.97 21.24 -25.19
CA ALA A 60 -12.21 20.01 -25.37
C ALA A 60 -11.00 19.93 -24.42
N GLY A 61 -10.28 21.04 -24.23
CA GLY A 61 -9.18 21.13 -23.28
C GLY A 61 -9.61 20.90 -21.83
N GLU A 62 -10.77 21.42 -21.46
CA GLU A 62 -11.35 21.18 -20.12
C GLU A 62 -11.79 19.73 -19.94
N LEU A 63 -12.36 19.09 -20.97
CA LEU A 63 -12.71 17.67 -20.94
C LEU A 63 -11.47 16.79 -20.72
N VAL A 64 -10.36 17.06 -21.42
CA VAL A 64 -9.10 16.33 -21.21
C VAL A 64 -8.59 16.52 -19.78
N LYS A 65 -8.55 17.77 -19.28
CA LYS A 65 -8.11 18.07 -17.89
C LYS A 65 -8.98 17.38 -16.83
N ASN A 66 -10.26 17.24 -17.11
CA ASN A 66 -11.22 16.61 -16.20
C ASN A 66 -11.27 15.07 -16.35
N GLY A 67 -10.30 14.45 -17.06
CA GLY A 67 -10.23 13.00 -17.21
C GLY A 67 -11.29 12.40 -18.14
N LYS A 68 -11.81 13.20 -19.09
CA LYS A 68 -12.81 12.80 -20.08
C LYS A 68 -12.28 12.86 -21.53
N PRO A 69 -11.13 12.22 -21.83
CA PRO A 69 -10.51 12.33 -23.14
C PRO A 69 -11.36 11.76 -24.27
N ALA A 70 -12.16 10.73 -24.00
CA ALA A 70 -13.05 10.14 -25.01
C ALA A 70 -14.15 11.12 -25.45
N GLU A 71 -14.70 11.93 -24.53
CA GLU A 71 -15.67 12.98 -24.87
C GLU A 71 -14.98 14.09 -25.68
N ALA A 72 -13.76 14.48 -25.30
CA ALA A 72 -12.96 15.46 -26.03
C ALA A 72 -12.64 14.97 -27.47
N TYR A 73 -12.23 13.72 -27.62
CA TYR A 73 -11.95 13.13 -28.93
C TYR A 73 -13.20 13.14 -29.82
N THR A 74 -14.34 12.71 -29.29
CA THR A 74 -15.61 12.72 -30.03
C THR A 74 -16.04 14.13 -30.45
N LEU A 75 -15.70 15.15 -29.68
CA LEU A 75 -15.97 16.55 -29.97
C LEU A 75 -15.07 17.09 -31.09
N LEU A 76 -13.80 16.66 -31.13
CA LEU A 76 -12.80 17.15 -32.08
C LEU A 76 -12.76 16.35 -33.39
N GLU A 77 -13.01 15.02 -33.35
CA GLU A 77 -12.89 14.13 -34.53
C GLU A 77 -13.63 14.63 -35.80
N PRO A 78 -14.87 15.16 -35.73
CA PRO A 78 -15.58 15.65 -36.91
C PRO A 78 -14.91 16.84 -37.59
N LEU A 79 -14.06 17.58 -36.88
CA LEU A 79 -13.38 18.78 -37.32
C LEU A 79 -11.95 18.49 -37.80
N GLU A 80 -11.46 17.26 -37.68
CA GLU A 80 -10.06 16.92 -37.99
C GLU A 80 -9.70 17.22 -39.45
N PHE A 81 -10.62 16.96 -40.36
CA PHE A 81 -10.36 17.21 -41.80
C PHE A 81 -10.11 18.70 -42.11
N ASP A 82 -10.90 19.59 -41.52
CA ASP A 82 -10.87 21.03 -41.81
C ASP A 82 -9.76 21.78 -41.07
N HIS A 83 -9.29 21.23 -39.91
CA HIS A 83 -8.33 21.87 -39.00
C HIS A 83 -6.99 21.12 -38.87
N SER A 84 -6.76 20.09 -39.70
CA SER A 84 -5.47 19.39 -39.75
C SER A 84 -4.34 20.35 -40.13
N GLY A 85 -3.23 20.35 -39.40
CA GLY A 85 -2.09 21.24 -39.53
C GLY A 85 -2.14 22.46 -38.61
N GLU A 86 -3.23 22.69 -37.91
CA GLU A 86 -3.29 23.67 -36.81
C GLU A 86 -2.68 23.09 -35.54
N VAL A 87 -1.51 23.58 -35.14
CA VAL A 87 -0.72 23.02 -34.03
C VAL A 87 -1.54 22.79 -32.74
N ARG A 88 -2.39 23.76 -32.41
CA ARG A 88 -3.21 23.69 -31.19
C ARG A 88 -4.31 22.62 -31.28
N PHE A 89 -4.98 22.55 -32.44
CA PHE A 89 -5.99 21.53 -32.71
C PHE A 89 -5.37 20.13 -32.72
N ASP A 90 -4.31 19.95 -33.52
CA ASP A 90 -3.62 18.67 -33.66
C ASP A 90 -3.05 18.17 -32.32
N TYR A 91 -2.51 19.07 -31.51
CA TYR A 91 -2.04 18.67 -30.18
C TYR A 91 -3.18 18.22 -29.28
N LEU A 92 -4.31 18.92 -29.29
CA LEU A 92 -5.46 18.64 -28.43
C LEU A 92 -6.16 17.33 -28.84
N ILE A 93 -6.39 17.11 -30.16
CA ILE A 93 -6.97 15.86 -30.65
C ILE A 93 -6.01 14.68 -30.42
N GLY A 94 -4.69 14.92 -30.54
CA GLY A 94 -3.66 13.94 -30.25
C GLY A 94 -3.69 13.44 -28.80
N ILE A 95 -3.74 14.36 -27.83
CA ILE A 95 -3.88 13.99 -26.40
C ILE A 95 -5.21 13.28 -26.16
N ALA A 96 -6.32 13.79 -26.70
CA ALA A 96 -7.64 13.19 -26.54
C ALA A 96 -7.68 11.76 -27.11
N ALA A 97 -7.06 11.54 -28.28
CA ALA A 97 -6.92 10.21 -28.87
C ALA A 97 -6.06 9.29 -28.01
N LEU A 98 -4.87 9.75 -27.59
CA LEU A 98 -3.93 8.96 -26.79
C LEU A 98 -4.55 8.49 -25.47
N ASP A 99 -5.12 9.42 -24.72
CA ASP A 99 -5.67 9.14 -23.40
C ASP A 99 -7.05 8.42 -23.47
N SER A 100 -7.69 8.38 -24.67
CA SER A 100 -8.87 7.55 -24.95
C SER A 100 -8.54 6.16 -25.52
N GLY A 101 -7.26 5.77 -25.57
CA GLY A 101 -6.84 4.45 -26.03
C GLY A 101 -6.81 4.29 -27.56
N LYS A 102 -6.60 5.38 -28.30
CA LYS A 102 -6.44 5.41 -29.78
C LYS A 102 -5.04 5.93 -30.14
N PRO A 103 -3.96 5.21 -29.76
CA PRO A 103 -2.60 5.69 -29.95
C PRO A 103 -2.20 5.79 -31.43
N ASP A 104 -2.79 5.00 -32.30
CA ASP A 104 -2.61 5.10 -33.75
C ASP A 104 -3.08 6.46 -34.32
N LYS A 105 -4.22 6.95 -33.83
CA LYS A 105 -4.72 8.29 -34.22
C LYS A 105 -3.87 9.41 -33.62
N ALA A 106 -3.43 9.22 -32.38
CA ALA A 106 -2.59 10.17 -31.69
C ALA A 106 -1.25 10.41 -32.39
N THR A 107 -0.59 9.36 -32.92
CA THR A 107 0.67 9.50 -33.64
C THR A 107 0.54 10.43 -34.85
N PHE A 108 -0.50 10.27 -35.67
CA PHE A 108 -0.72 11.14 -36.84
C PHE A 108 -0.93 12.60 -36.42
N ALA A 109 -1.67 12.85 -35.34
CA ALA A 109 -1.89 14.20 -34.87
C ALA A 109 -0.60 14.84 -34.33
N PHE A 110 0.19 14.12 -33.56
CA PHE A 110 1.47 14.62 -33.06
C PHE A 110 2.53 14.77 -34.16
N GLU A 111 2.54 13.92 -35.19
CA GLU A 111 3.39 14.09 -36.36
C GLU A 111 3.12 15.43 -37.08
N ARG A 112 1.84 15.81 -37.22
CA ARG A 112 1.48 17.12 -37.81
C ARG A 112 1.96 18.28 -36.89
N VAL A 113 1.82 18.16 -35.58
CA VAL A 113 2.36 19.17 -34.64
C VAL A 113 3.86 19.32 -34.82
N LEU A 114 4.61 18.21 -34.87
CA LEU A 114 6.06 18.20 -34.97
C LEU A 114 6.57 18.60 -36.36
N ALA A 115 5.76 18.43 -37.41
CA ALA A 115 6.07 18.93 -38.77
C ALA A 115 6.08 20.47 -38.80
N VAL A 116 5.22 21.13 -38.01
CA VAL A 116 5.16 22.60 -37.89
C VAL A 116 6.13 23.13 -36.83
N ASN A 117 6.24 22.44 -35.71
CA ASN A 117 7.10 22.81 -34.59
C ASN A 117 7.94 21.59 -34.10
N PRO A 118 9.11 21.34 -34.73
CA PRO A 118 9.96 20.19 -34.44
C PRO A 118 10.49 20.16 -32.98
N ASP A 119 10.59 21.31 -32.35
CA ASP A 119 11.12 21.44 -30.97
C ASP A 119 10.04 21.37 -29.89
N ASN A 120 8.79 21.06 -30.26
CA ASN A 120 7.71 20.92 -29.26
C ASN A 120 7.92 19.69 -28.38
N ALA A 121 8.54 19.90 -27.21
CA ALA A 121 8.86 18.85 -26.26
C ALA A 121 7.61 18.11 -25.75
N ALA A 122 6.48 18.79 -25.60
CA ALA A 122 5.25 18.19 -25.12
C ALA A 122 4.67 17.22 -26.15
N ALA A 123 4.53 17.65 -27.42
CA ALA A 123 4.05 16.79 -28.50
C ALA A 123 4.99 15.59 -28.73
N ARG A 124 6.31 15.79 -28.64
CA ARG A 124 7.29 14.71 -28.74
C ARG A 124 7.19 13.70 -27.61
N LEU A 125 6.96 14.17 -26.40
CA LEU A 125 6.75 13.30 -25.23
C LEU A 125 5.48 12.45 -25.40
N ASP A 126 4.38 13.08 -25.82
CA ASP A 126 3.10 12.39 -25.99
C ASP A 126 3.11 11.45 -27.21
N MET A 127 3.86 11.80 -28.28
CA MET A 127 4.12 10.89 -29.40
C MET A 127 4.94 9.66 -28.94
N ALA A 128 5.93 9.85 -28.08
CA ALA A 128 6.69 8.74 -27.50
C ALA A 128 5.79 7.80 -26.67
N ARG A 129 4.84 8.37 -25.89
CA ARG A 129 3.81 7.61 -25.17
C ARG A 129 2.90 6.83 -26.13
N ALA A 130 2.50 7.44 -27.24
CA ALA A 130 1.67 6.78 -28.26
C ALA A 130 2.40 5.58 -28.89
N TYR A 131 3.67 5.75 -29.30
CA TYR A 131 4.48 4.64 -29.79
C TYR A 131 4.67 3.53 -28.76
N TYR A 132 4.86 3.90 -27.50
CA TYR A 132 4.95 2.92 -26.40
C TYR A 132 3.66 2.09 -26.28
N GLN A 133 2.49 2.72 -26.33
CA GLN A 133 1.19 2.01 -26.28
C GLN A 133 0.95 1.13 -27.53
N LEU A 134 1.51 1.51 -28.69
CA LEU A 134 1.48 0.69 -29.90
C LEU A 134 2.46 -0.49 -29.88
N GLY A 135 3.33 -0.58 -28.86
CA GLY A 135 4.40 -1.58 -28.79
C GLY A 135 5.59 -1.27 -29.71
N ASP A 136 5.64 -0.10 -30.33
CA ASP A 136 6.79 0.35 -31.11
C ASP A 136 7.85 0.96 -30.21
N PHE A 137 8.51 0.08 -29.46
CA PHE A 137 9.50 0.48 -28.45
C PHE A 137 10.73 1.18 -29.04
N GLN A 138 11.06 0.90 -30.30
CA GLN A 138 12.21 1.57 -30.97
C GLN A 138 11.91 3.04 -31.22
N ARG A 139 10.74 3.35 -31.80
CA ARG A 139 10.33 4.75 -32.02
C ARG A 139 10.07 5.45 -30.70
N ALA A 140 9.39 4.80 -29.75
CA ALA A 140 9.17 5.35 -28.41
C ALA A 140 10.49 5.77 -27.75
N ARG A 141 11.50 4.89 -27.76
CA ARG A 141 12.84 5.18 -27.22
C ARG A 141 13.49 6.40 -27.88
N THR A 142 13.44 6.47 -29.20
CA THR A 142 14.04 7.57 -29.98
C THR A 142 13.43 8.90 -29.55
N GLU A 143 12.10 8.97 -29.46
CA GLU A 143 11.41 10.19 -29.09
C GLU A 143 11.61 10.56 -27.61
N PHE A 144 11.59 9.60 -26.69
CA PHE A 144 11.93 9.85 -25.27
C PHE A 144 13.36 10.38 -25.12
N ALA A 145 14.34 9.81 -25.83
CA ALA A 145 15.72 10.27 -25.79
C ALA A 145 15.84 11.71 -26.32
N ALA A 146 15.13 12.06 -27.39
CA ALA A 146 15.10 13.42 -27.93
C ALA A 146 14.52 14.43 -26.92
N VAL A 147 13.47 14.08 -26.18
CA VAL A 147 12.93 14.94 -25.10
C VAL A 147 13.94 15.12 -23.98
N LEU A 148 14.69 14.08 -23.58
CA LEU A 148 15.73 14.20 -22.55
C LEU A 148 16.84 15.19 -22.92
N GLN A 149 17.19 15.30 -24.21
CA GLN A 149 18.17 16.27 -24.71
C GLN A 149 17.71 17.73 -24.57
N GLN A 150 16.40 17.96 -24.49
CA GLN A 150 15.81 19.29 -24.30
C GLN A 150 15.73 19.73 -22.83
N ASN A 151 16.41 19.03 -21.90
CA ASN A 151 16.43 19.31 -20.47
C ASN A 151 15.03 19.48 -19.81
N PRO A 152 14.17 18.47 -19.88
CA PRO A 152 12.84 18.53 -19.30
C PRO A 152 12.88 18.74 -17.78
N SER A 153 11.76 19.17 -17.19
CA SER A 153 11.62 19.30 -15.71
C SER A 153 11.94 17.98 -15.02
N GLY A 154 12.37 18.03 -13.76
CA GLY A 154 12.74 16.83 -12.99
C GLY A 154 11.64 15.75 -12.95
N ALA A 155 10.36 16.16 -12.89
CA ALA A 155 9.22 15.24 -12.92
C ALA A 155 9.05 14.58 -14.31
N ALA A 156 9.15 15.35 -15.40
CA ALA A 156 9.07 14.82 -16.76
C ALA A 156 10.23 13.88 -17.05
N ARG A 157 11.46 14.26 -16.65
CA ARG A 157 12.64 13.41 -16.77
C ARG A 157 12.45 12.06 -16.08
N ALA A 158 11.98 12.06 -14.83
CA ALA A 158 11.75 10.83 -14.06
C ALA A 158 10.72 9.90 -14.74
N ASN A 159 9.65 10.46 -15.32
CA ASN A 159 8.67 9.69 -16.08
C ASN A 159 9.27 9.08 -17.35
N ILE A 160 10.03 9.86 -18.12
CA ILE A 160 10.70 9.38 -19.34
C ILE A 160 11.65 8.23 -19.02
N GLU A 161 12.48 8.38 -18.01
CA GLU A 161 13.43 7.35 -17.61
C GLU A 161 12.73 6.05 -17.17
N LYS A 162 11.56 6.15 -16.53
CA LYS A 162 10.72 4.99 -16.22
C LYS A 162 10.23 4.27 -17.49
N TYR A 163 9.81 5.02 -18.52
CA TYR A 163 9.45 4.42 -19.81
C TYR A 163 10.65 3.76 -20.49
N LEU A 164 11.81 4.39 -20.46
CA LEU A 164 13.04 3.82 -21.04
C LEU A 164 13.46 2.54 -20.30
N GLU A 165 13.39 2.51 -18.98
CA GLU A 165 13.63 1.29 -18.20
C GLU A 165 12.67 0.16 -18.59
N GLN A 166 11.39 0.47 -18.81
CA GLN A 166 10.39 -0.52 -19.26
C GLN A 166 10.66 -1.02 -20.68
N ILE A 167 11.06 -0.12 -21.58
CA ILE A 167 11.46 -0.47 -22.95
C ILE A 167 12.69 -1.37 -22.94
N ASP A 168 13.71 -1.03 -22.12
CA ASP A 168 14.92 -1.83 -21.97
C ASP A 168 14.61 -3.24 -21.46
N ALA A 169 13.78 -3.33 -20.45
CA ALA A 169 13.35 -4.62 -19.89
C ALA A 169 12.63 -5.49 -20.94
N GLN A 170 11.83 -4.89 -21.82
CA GLN A 170 11.13 -5.63 -22.88
C GLN A 170 12.05 -6.02 -24.05
N GLN A 171 12.97 -5.14 -24.46
CA GLN A 171 13.91 -5.41 -25.55
C GLN A 171 15.00 -6.43 -25.18
N GLU A 172 15.43 -6.41 -23.92
CA GLU A 172 16.42 -7.38 -23.41
C GLU A 172 15.81 -8.77 -23.12
N GLY A 173 14.48 -8.95 -23.32
CA GLY A 173 13.78 -10.19 -23.00
C GLY A 173 13.86 -10.56 -21.51
N LYS A 174 14.15 -9.59 -20.65
CA LYS A 174 14.19 -9.80 -19.21
C LYS A 174 12.78 -10.02 -18.67
N THR A 175 12.39 -11.27 -18.62
CA THR A 175 11.17 -11.73 -17.97
C THR A 175 11.26 -11.68 -16.44
N THR A 176 12.47 -11.42 -15.90
CA THR A 176 12.72 -11.36 -14.45
C THR A 176 13.12 -9.97 -14.02
N ARG A 177 12.38 -9.41 -13.06
CA ARG A 177 12.62 -8.10 -12.44
C ARG A 177 12.97 -8.27 -10.99
N PHE A 178 13.97 -7.52 -10.51
CA PHE A 178 14.41 -7.50 -9.13
C PHE A 178 14.17 -6.11 -8.54
N SER A 179 13.70 -6.08 -7.31
CA SER A 179 13.67 -4.87 -6.51
C SER A 179 14.13 -5.19 -5.10
N ALA A 180 14.89 -4.30 -4.50
CA ALA A 180 15.35 -4.46 -3.13
C ALA A 180 15.41 -3.10 -2.43
N TYR A 181 15.46 -3.12 -1.12
CA TYR A 181 15.65 -1.91 -0.33
C TYR A 181 16.37 -2.21 0.97
N VAL A 182 16.98 -1.18 1.51
CA VAL A 182 17.48 -1.16 2.90
C VAL A 182 16.95 0.09 3.59
N GLU A 183 16.60 -0.04 4.87
CA GLU A 183 16.20 1.06 5.73
C GLU A 183 17.01 1.02 7.01
N GLY A 184 17.47 2.19 7.46
CA GLY A 184 18.03 2.40 8.78
C GLY A 184 17.25 3.50 9.48
N GLY A 185 17.02 3.36 10.78
CA GLY A 185 16.27 4.37 11.52
C GLY A 185 16.61 4.38 13.00
N VAL A 186 16.29 5.50 13.63
CA VAL A 186 16.37 5.68 15.08
C VAL A 186 15.05 6.27 15.57
N GLY A 187 14.70 5.98 16.80
CA GLY A 187 13.45 6.48 17.36
C GLY A 187 13.39 6.40 18.87
N HIS A 188 12.31 6.94 19.40
CA HIS A 188 11.92 6.84 20.80
C HIS A 188 10.53 6.23 20.90
N ASP A 189 10.39 5.26 21.78
CA ASP A 189 9.15 4.54 22.01
C ASP A 189 8.77 4.61 23.49
N THR A 190 7.60 5.14 23.76
CA THR A 190 7.13 5.31 25.13
C THR A 190 6.63 4.01 25.78
N ASN A 191 6.57 2.89 25.03
CA ASN A 191 6.06 1.61 25.53
C ASN A 191 6.61 0.43 24.70
N VAL A 192 7.91 0.11 24.86
CA VAL A 192 8.60 -0.93 24.07
C VAL A 192 8.05 -2.32 24.34
N ASN A 193 7.54 -2.58 25.53
CA ASN A 193 6.98 -3.86 25.97
C ASN A 193 5.46 -3.97 25.74
N VAL A 194 4.81 -2.92 25.20
CA VAL A 194 3.35 -2.88 24.93
C VAL A 194 2.52 -3.30 26.14
N SER A 195 2.89 -2.79 27.30
CA SER A 195 2.30 -3.15 28.60
C SER A 195 1.46 -2.00 29.16
N THR A 196 0.64 -2.32 30.16
CA THR A 196 -0.16 -1.34 30.87
C THR A 196 0.72 -0.34 31.64
N SER A 197 0.21 0.87 31.85
CA SER A 197 0.84 1.85 32.73
C SER A 197 0.54 1.62 34.23
N GLN A 198 -0.37 0.70 34.54
CA GLN A 198 -0.76 0.41 35.92
C GLN A 198 0.29 -0.50 36.57
N PRO A 199 0.88 -0.09 37.70
CA PRO A 199 1.86 -0.92 38.40
C PRO A 199 1.23 -2.09 39.19
N GLN A 200 -0.08 -2.08 39.38
CA GLN A 200 -0.84 -3.08 40.13
C GLN A 200 -2.13 -3.40 39.36
N VAL A 201 -2.64 -4.60 39.57
CA VAL A 201 -3.90 -5.07 39.00
C VAL A 201 -4.76 -5.77 40.03
N PHE A 202 -6.06 -5.52 40.01
CA PHE A 202 -7.01 -6.29 40.80
C PHE A 202 -7.30 -7.61 40.08
N VAL A 203 -7.09 -8.72 40.77
CA VAL A 203 -7.33 -10.08 40.27
C VAL A 203 -8.62 -10.58 40.93
N ASP A 204 -9.70 -10.60 40.19
CA ASP A 204 -11.05 -10.92 40.67
C ASP A 204 -11.08 -12.33 41.34
N PHE A 205 -10.41 -13.33 40.74
CA PHE A 205 -10.34 -14.70 41.29
C PHE A 205 -9.67 -14.77 42.66
N LEU A 206 -8.67 -13.93 42.91
CA LEU A 206 -7.93 -13.90 44.15
C LEU A 206 -8.50 -12.87 45.15
N GLY A 207 -9.46 -12.05 44.71
CA GLY A 207 -10.12 -11.04 45.54
C GLY A 207 -9.18 -9.95 46.07
N GLY A 208 -8.08 -9.66 45.35
CA GLY A 208 -7.06 -8.72 45.83
C GLY A 208 -6.29 -8.00 44.70
N THR A 209 -5.57 -6.95 45.09
CA THR A 209 -4.69 -6.20 44.20
C THR A 209 -3.25 -6.70 44.30
N PHE A 210 -2.63 -6.98 43.18
CA PHE A 210 -1.30 -7.56 43.09
C PHE A 210 -0.38 -6.64 42.28
N PRO A 211 0.88 -6.46 42.68
CA PRO A 211 1.86 -5.72 41.91
C PRO A 211 2.24 -6.51 40.66
N LEU A 212 2.37 -5.82 39.54
CA LEU A 212 2.94 -6.37 38.33
C LEU A 212 4.47 -6.37 38.40
N SER A 213 5.12 -7.32 37.71
CA SER A 213 6.57 -7.25 37.50
C SER A 213 6.93 -6.02 36.68
N ALA A 214 8.14 -5.52 36.85
CA ALA A 214 8.63 -4.36 36.10
C ALA A 214 8.48 -4.57 34.55
N SER A 215 8.73 -5.79 34.06
CA SER A 215 8.59 -6.14 32.64
C SER A 215 7.15 -6.12 32.12
N ASN A 216 6.15 -6.12 32.99
CA ASN A 216 4.72 -6.07 32.67
C ASN A 216 4.10 -4.68 32.87
N VAL A 217 4.91 -3.68 33.20
CA VAL A 217 4.53 -2.28 33.31
C VAL A 217 5.18 -1.54 32.12
N LYS A 218 4.51 -0.52 31.60
CA LYS A 218 4.97 0.31 30.51
C LYS A 218 6.42 0.79 30.68
N MET A 219 7.26 0.52 29.68
CA MET A 219 8.67 0.91 29.66
C MET A 219 8.95 1.70 28.39
N SER A 220 9.70 2.81 28.52
CA SER A 220 10.13 3.63 27.39
C SER A 220 11.58 3.39 27.05
N ASP A 221 11.94 3.45 25.79
CA ASP A 221 13.33 3.33 25.38
C ASP A 221 13.60 4.06 24.04
N ASN A 222 14.86 4.37 23.81
CA ASN A 222 15.36 4.73 22.48
C ASN A 222 15.73 3.46 21.72
N TYR A 223 15.61 3.50 20.40
CA TYR A 223 15.93 2.31 19.62
C TYR A 223 16.57 2.67 18.27
N TYR A 224 17.26 1.70 17.70
CA TYR A 224 17.58 1.68 16.27
C TYR A 224 16.79 0.58 15.59
N ALA A 225 16.54 0.77 14.30
CA ALA A 225 15.90 -0.24 13.45
C ALA A 225 16.66 -0.38 12.14
N LEU A 226 16.83 -1.62 11.70
CA LEU A 226 17.41 -1.95 10.39
C LEU A 226 16.41 -2.86 9.67
N THR A 227 16.12 -2.55 8.42
CA THR A 227 15.27 -3.38 7.57
C THR A 227 15.96 -3.57 6.23
N ALA A 228 15.94 -4.79 5.72
CA ALA A 228 16.33 -5.12 4.36
C ALA A 228 15.25 -6.00 3.75
N GLY A 229 14.89 -5.74 2.51
CA GLY A 229 13.87 -6.54 1.83
C GLY A 229 14.03 -6.47 0.32
N GLY A 230 13.36 -7.40 -0.36
CA GLY A 230 13.36 -7.44 -1.82
C GLY A 230 12.28 -8.36 -2.36
N GLU A 231 12.03 -8.19 -3.65
CA GLU A 231 11.12 -9.02 -4.43
C GLU A 231 11.74 -9.32 -5.78
N VAL A 232 11.63 -10.57 -6.20
CA VAL A 232 11.87 -11.00 -7.57
C VAL A 232 10.53 -11.33 -8.19
N ASN A 233 10.31 -10.86 -9.41
CA ASN A 233 9.13 -11.11 -10.20
C ASN A 233 9.54 -11.67 -11.56
N HIS A 234 8.98 -12.81 -11.95
CA HIS A 234 9.29 -13.51 -13.19
C HIS A 234 8.02 -13.65 -14.03
N GLU A 235 8.00 -13.01 -15.20
CA GLU A 235 6.88 -13.09 -16.15
C GLU A 235 6.92 -14.44 -16.88
N LEU A 236 5.82 -15.20 -16.75
CA LEU A 236 5.62 -16.46 -17.47
C LEU A 236 4.92 -16.24 -18.81
N SER A 237 4.01 -15.27 -18.85
CA SER A 237 3.25 -14.84 -20.01
C SER A 237 2.78 -13.40 -19.82
N HIS A 238 2.05 -12.86 -20.80
CA HIS A 238 1.44 -11.53 -20.70
C HIS A 238 0.59 -11.34 -19.43
N ASP A 239 -0.12 -12.38 -19.00
CA ASP A 239 -1.09 -12.30 -17.90
C ASP A 239 -0.56 -12.94 -16.60
N TRP A 240 0.46 -13.77 -16.67
CA TRP A 240 0.94 -14.56 -15.53
C TRP A 240 2.36 -14.23 -15.14
N SER A 241 2.58 -14.03 -13.84
CA SER A 241 3.92 -13.96 -13.27
C SER A 241 4.03 -14.74 -11.96
N LEU A 242 5.25 -15.16 -11.67
CA LEU A 242 5.64 -15.71 -10.37
C LEU A 242 6.42 -14.66 -9.59
N PHE A 243 6.26 -14.65 -8.28
CA PHE A 243 7.05 -13.78 -7.44
C PHE A 243 7.57 -14.51 -6.20
N ALA A 244 8.69 -14.04 -5.69
CA ALA A 244 9.19 -14.35 -4.36
C ALA A 244 9.68 -13.08 -3.70
N ALA A 245 9.33 -12.87 -2.44
CA ALA A 245 9.71 -11.68 -1.68
C ALA A 245 10.09 -12.06 -0.26
N GLY A 246 10.95 -11.26 0.34
CA GLY A 246 11.33 -11.43 1.73
C GLY A 246 11.81 -10.13 2.35
N ASP A 247 11.61 -10.01 3.65
CA ASP A 247 12.14 -8.92 4.46
C ASP A 247 12.64 -9.42 5.81
N VAL A 248 13.71 -8.78 6.27
CA VAL A 248 14.24 -8.93 7.63
C VAL A 248 14.22 -7.56 8.27
N ARG A 249 13.61 -7.47 9.46
CA ARG A 249 13.56 -6.26 10.25
C ARG A 249 14.08 -6.53 11.64
N LYS A 250 15.18 -5.86 11.99
CA LYS A 250 15.76 -5.86 13.34
C LYS A 250 15.44 -4.54 14.03
N ARG A 251 15.03 -4.60 15.28
CA ARG A 251 14.94 -3.47 16.18
C ARG A 251 15.74 -3.79 17.45
N GLY A 252 16.68 -2.92 17.80
CA GLY A 252 17.46 -3.01 19.04
C GLY A 252 17.17 -1.81 19.93
N ASN A 253 16.83 -2.07 21.20
CA ASN A 253 16.54 -1.07 22.20
C ASN A 253 17.81 -0.72 22.99
N ALA A 254 17.94 0.50 23.47
CA ALA A 254 19.16 0.99 24.10
C ALA A 254 19.39 0.44 25.51
N ALA A 255 18.32 0.34 26.30
CA ALA A 255 18.36 -0.09 27.70
C ALA A 255 17.66 -1.45 27.95
N HIS A 256 16.70 -1.82 27.09
CA HIS A 256 15.81 -2.97 27.26
C HIS A 256 15.98 -3.99 26.14
N SER A 257 17.15 -4.62 26.08
CA SER A 257 17.49 -5.60 25.01
C SER A 257 16.62 -6.86 25.06
N GLU A 258 15.97 -7.17 26.18
CA GLU A 258 14.99 -8.24 26.32
C GLU A 258 13.73 -8.02 25.43
N PHE A 259 13.53 -6.80 24.94
CA PHE A 259 12.49 -6.44 23.97
C PHE A 259 13.05 -6.19 22.56
N ASP A 260 14.30 -6.55 22.30
CA ASP A 260 14.84 -6.54 20.94
C ASP A 260 14.07 -7.51 20.07
N THR A 261 13.81 -7.14 18.84
CA THR A 261 13.06 -7.98 17.92
C THR A 261 13.77 -8.19 16.60
N VAL A 262 13.66 -9.41 16.07
CA VAL A 262 13.96 -9.70 14.68
C VAL A 262 12.73 -10.35 14.05
N ASN A 263 12.21 -9.74 12.98
CA ASN A 263 11.15 -10.31 12.17
C ASN A 263 11.74 -10.70 10.81
N THR A 264 11.52 -11.94 10.41
CA THR A 264 11.89 -12.43 9.07
C THR A 264 10.62 -12.95 8.41
N ASP A 265 10.25 -12.36 7.28
CA ASP A 265 9.08 -12.73 6.50
C ASP A 265 9.50 -13.11 5.08
N VAL A 266 9.01 -14.25 4.59
CA VAL A 266 9.16 -14.67 3.20
C VAL A 266 7.81 -15.03 2.62
N ARG A 267 7.61 -14.72 1.35
CA ARG A 267 6.39 -15.05 0.62
C ARG A 267 6.73 -15.36 -0.82
N ALA A 268 6.02 -16.33 -1.38
CA ALA A 268 6.15 -16.67 -2.79
C ALA A 268 4.78 -17.05 -3.34
N GLY A 269 4.59 -16.84 -4.64
CA GLY A 269 3.30 -17.10 -5.23
C GLY A 269 3.20 -16.74 -6.70
N ALA A 270 1.96 -16.67 -7.17
CA ALA A 270 1.64 -16.28 -8.53
C ALA A 270 0.76 -15.03 -8.55
N MET A 271 0.89 -14.27 -9.61
CA MET A 271 0.07 -13.12 -9.93
C MET A 271 -0.54 -13.31 -11.31
N PHE A 272 -1.82 -12.99 -11.41
CA PHE A 272 -2.57 -12.98 -12.66
C PHE A 272 -3.13 -11.58 -12.89
N GLU A 273 -2.91 -11.02 -14.07
CA GLU A 273 -3.39 -9.71 -14.48
C GLU A 273 -4.33 -9.87 -15.68
N ALA A 274 -5.53 -9.29 -15.59
CA ALA A 274 -6.51 -9.28 -16.65
C ALA A 274 -7.11 -7.88 -16.75
N LYS A 275 -6.77 -7.13 -17.78
CA LYS A 275 -7.23 -5.77 -18.08
C LYS A 275 -7.29 -4.84 -16.86
N ASP A 276 -8.40 -4.87 -16.11
CA ASP A 276 -8.68 -3.99 -14.96
C ASP A 276 -8.52 -4.72 -13.61
N ASP A 277 -8.25 -6.02 -13.63
CA ASP A 277 -8.16 -6.90 -12.47
C ASP A 277 -6.76 -7.45 -12.27
N ARG A 278 -6.32 -7.50 -11.02
CA ARG A 278 -5.10 -8.18 -10.60
C ARG A 278 -5.39 -9.10 -9.44
N PHE A 279 -4.95 -10.34 -9.56
CA PHE A 279 -5.04 -11.37 -8.51
C PHE A 279 -3.64 -11.77 -8.07
N ARG A 280 -3.42 -11.91 -6.78
CA ARG A 280 -2.16 -12.40 -6.21
C ARG A 280 -2.46 -13.49 -5.19
N LEU A 281 -1.90 -14.67 -5.38
CA LEU A 281 -1.96 -15.77 -4.41
C LEU A 281 -0.56 -16.06 -3.90
N SER A 282 -0.40 -16.19 -2.60
CA SER A 282 0.90 -16.44 -1.97
C SER A 282 0.80 -17.40 -0.79
N VAL A 283 1.87 -18.18 -0.63
CA VAL A 283 2.24 -18.81 0.63
C VAL A 283 3.14 -17.86 1.39
N LEU A 284 3.06 -17.86 2.71
CA LEU A 284 3.87 -17.03 3.57
C LEU A 284 4.45 -17.83 4.73
N ARG A 285 5.67 -17.46 5.12
CA ARG A 285 6.31 -17.93 6.34
C ARG A 285 6.98 -16.76 7.04
N GLY A 286 6.70 -16.59 8.32
CA GLY A 286 7.31 -15.62 9.18
C GLY A 286 8.02 -16.28 10.35
N ARG A 287 9.09 -15.66 10.82
CA ARG A 287 9.77 -15.95 12.06
C ARG A 287 9.87 -14.69 12.89
N TYR A 288 9.54 -14.80 14.16
CA TYR A 288 9.66 -13.72 15.13
C TYR A 288 10.60 -14.13 16.26
N ASP A 289 11.66 -13.38 16.44
CA ASP A 289 12.60 -13.52 17.57
C ASP A 289 12.41 -12.34 18.52
N LEU A 290 12.51 -12.59 19.82
CA LEU A 290 12.36 -11.62 20.90
C LEU A 290 13.48 -11.80 21.94
N GLY A 291 14.19 -10.72 22.29
CA GLY A 291 15.30 -10.75 23.24
C GLY A 291 16.48 -11.61 22.79
N GLY A 292 16.57 -11.93 21.50
CA GLY A 292 17.57 -12.82 20.91
C GLY A 292 17.11 -14.27 20.76
N ASP A 293 15.99 -14.66 21.36
CA ASP A 293 15.46 -16.03 21.31
C ASP A 293 14.37 -16.17 20.25
N HIS A 294 14.28 -17.35 19.63
CA HIS A 294 13.21 -17.70 18.72
C HIS A 294 11.88 -17.82 19.47
N ASN A 295 10.96 -16.87 19.22
CA ASN A 295 9.71 -16.76 19.96
C ASN A 295 8.56 -17.50 19.26
N SER A 296 8.34 -17.24 17.95
CA SER A 296 7.21 -17.85 17.23
C SER A 296 7.40 -17.91 15.74
N ASP A 297 6.68 -18.84 15.10
CA ASP A 297 6.56 -18.99 13.64
C ASP A 297 5.15 -18.65 13.16
N ALA A 298 5.07 -18.08 11.98
CA ALA A 298 3.84 -17.87 11.22
C ALA A 298 3.92 -18.64 9.89
N THR A 299 2.85 -19.34 9.52
CA THR A 299 2.79 -20.02 8.21
C THR A 299 1.37 -19.92 7.67
N GLY A 300 1.21 -19.56 6.40
CA GLY A 300 -0.13 -19.36 5.89
C GLY A 300 -0.22 -19.11 4.39
N PHE A 301 -1.41 -18.71 3.99
CA PHE A 301 -1.77 -18.38 2.63
C PHE A 301 -2.45 -16.99 2.62
N LYS A 302 -2.24 -16.25 1.54
CA LYS A 302 -2.90 -14.97 1.30
C LYS A 302 -3.35 -14.88 -0.16
N GLY A 303 -4.60 -14.49 -0.35
CA GLY A 303 -5.16 -14.09 -1.63
C GLY A 303 -5.46 -12.60 -1.62
N GLU A 304 -5.14 -11.91 -2.69
CA GLU A 304 -5.38 -10.49 -2.88
C GLU A 304 -5.98 -10.25 -4.26
N TRP A 305 -6.89 -9.29 -4.34
CA TRP A 305 -7.52 -8.84 -5.57
C TRP A 305 -7.56 -7.32 -5.61
N TRP A 306 -7.26 -6.76 -6.78
CA TRP A 306 -7.40 -5.33 -7.07
C TRP A 306 -8.19 -5.17 -8.35
N HIS A 307 -9.09 -4.21 -8.36
CA HIS A 307 -9.90 -3.84 -9.50
C HIS A 307 -9.85 -2.32 -9.71
N VAL A 308 -9.42 -1.90 -10.89
CA VAL A 308 -9.39 -0.49 -11.30
C VAL A 308 -10.67 -0.19 -12.07
N TYR A 309 -11.66 0.42 -11.42
CA TYR A 309 -12.92 0.73 -12.09
C TYR A 309 -12.94 2.14 -12.71
N SER A 310 -11.96 2.98 -12.40
CA SER A 310 -11.70 4.24 -13.09
C SER A 310 -10.24 4.68 -12.87
N PRO A 311 -9.70 5.61 -13.66
CA PRO A 311 -8.34 6.12 -13.47
C PRO A 311 -8.07 6.69 -12.07
N ALA A 312 -9.11 7.18 -11.40
CA ALA A 312 -9.00 7.74 -10.07
C ALA A 312 -9.34 6.75 -8.95
N ASN A 313 -9.91 5.59 -9.24
CA ASN A 313 -10.48 4.74 -8.20
C ASN A 313 -10.15 3.27 -8.38
N GLN A 314 -9.70 2.65 -7.30
CA GLN A 314 -9.37 1.23 -7.22
C GLN A 314 -10.05 0.61 -6.00
N LEU A 315 -10.64 -0.55 -6.19
CA LEU A 315 -11.08 -1.44 -5.11
C LEU A 315 -10.00 -2.48 -4.84
N ASN A 316 -9.92 -2.95 -3.61
CA ASN A 316 -9.10 -4.10 -3.27
C ASN A 316 -9.81 -4.99 -2.26
N ALA A 317 -9.50 -6.28 -2.30
CA ALA A 317 -9.92 -7.25 -1.31
C ALA A 317 -8.76 -8.16 -0.95
N PHE A 318 -8.76 -8.68 0.27
CA PHE A 318 -7.84 -9.73 0.66
C PHE A 318 -8.54 -10.77 1.53
N ALA A 319 -8.01 -11.98 1.48
CA ALA A 319 -8.30 -13.05 2.42
C ALA A 319 -6.99 -13.74 2.80
N GLN A 320 -6.81 -14.05 4.07
CA GLN A 320 -5.63 -14.76 4.56
C GLN A 320 -5.98 -15.77 5.64
N SER A 321 -5.22 -16.86 5.67
CA SER A 321 -5.26 -17.86 6.73
C SER A 321 -3.83 -18.09 7.20
N VAL A 322 -3.54 -17.83 8.47
CA VAL A 322 -2.20 -17.89 9.05
C VAL A 322 -2.24 -18.65 10.36
N LYS A 323 -1.32 -19.59 10.53
CA LYS A 323 -1.09 -20.34 11.78
C LYS A 323 0.06 -19.71 12.52
N TYR A 324 -0.15 -19.34 13.78
CA TYR A 324 0.87 -18.83 14.68
C TYR A 324 1.21 -19.90 15.72
N ARG A 325 2.49 -20.20 15.85
CA ARG A 325 2.99 -21.25 16.75
C ARG A 325 4.17 -20.71 17.56
N TYR A 326 4.03 -20.76 18.87
CA TYR A 326 5.08 -20.40 19.81
C TYR A 326 6.04 -21.56 20.02
N VAL A 327 7.32 -21.26 20.17
CA VAL A 327 8.38 -22.27 20.28
C VAL A 327 8.52 -22.76 21.71
N ASP A 328 8.54 -21.83 22.67
CA ASP A 328 8.64 -22.14 24.10
C ASP A 328 7.36 -22.82 24.59
N ASP A 329 7.48 -23.93 25.32
CA ASP A 329 6.36 -24.69 25.85
C ASP A 329 5.47 -23.86 26.79
N ILE A 330 6.05 -22.92 27.55
CA ILE A 330 5.30 -21.99 28.42
C ILE A 330 4.43 -21.02 27.56
N MET A 331 4.85 -20.70 26.34
CA MET A 331 4.15 -19.79 25.46
C MET A 331 3.16 -20.48 24.52
N LYS A 332 3.24 -21.81 24.33
CA LYS A 332 2.32 -22.59 23.48
C LYS A 332 0.82 -22.44 23.80
N PRO A 333 0.41 -22.12 25.07
CA PRO A 333 -0.97 -21.73 25.34
C PRO A 333 -1.47 -20.52 24.52
N ASN A 334 -0.60 -19.81 23.83
CA ASN A 334 -0.97 -18.70 22.93
C ASN A 334 -1.06 -19.09 21.46
N ASP A 335 -0.87 -20.35 21.09
CA ASP A 335 -1.00 -20.84 19.71
C ASP A 335 -2.41 -20.56 19.16
N PHE A 336 -2.47 -20.06 17.94
CA PHE A 336 -3.76 -19.81 17.27
C PHE A 336 -3.68 -19.92 15.76
N ASP A 337 -4.83 -20.17 15.15
CA ASP A 337 -5.04 -20.05 13.71
C ASP A 337 -5.88 -18.82 13.42
N GLN A 338 -5.37 -17.92 12.59
CA GLN A 338 -6.08 -16.70 12.21
C GLN A 338 -6.66 -16.84 10.79
N LEU A 339 -7.92 -16.40 10.65
CA LEU A 339 -8.57 -16.15 9.38
C LEU A 339 -8.94 -14.67 9.34
N ALA A 340 -8.55 -13.95 8.29
CA ALA A 340 -8.90 -12.55 8.13
C ALA A 340 -9.21 -12.22 6.67
N PHE A 341 -10.14 -11.29 6.46
CA PHE A 341 -10.48 -10.75 5.15
C PHE A 341 -10.84 -9.27 5.29
N GLY A 342 -10.69 -8.55 4.19
CA GLY A 342 -11.01 -7.13 4.15
C GLY A 342 -11.29 -6.63 2.75
N LEU A 343 -11.93 -5.48 2.73
CA LEU A 343 -12.24 -4.71 1.53
C LEU A 343 -11.67 -3.31 1.70
N GLY A 344 -11.12 -2.76 0.64
CA GLY A 344 -10.56 -1.43 0.63
C GLY A 344 -10.89 -0.68 -0.64
N TRP A 345 -10.75 0.62 -0.57
CA TRP A 345 -10.92 1.55 -1.66
C TRP A 345 -9.78 2.57 -1.63
N LEU A 346 -9.26 2.90 -2.79
CA LEU A 346 -8.27 3.92 -3.01
C LEU A 346 -8.80 4.92 -4.03
N HIS A 347 -8.69 6.21 -3.73
CA HIS A 347 -8.99 7.30 -4.63
C HIS A 347 -7.73 8.14 -4.87
N VAL A 348 -7.34 8.27 -6.13
CA VAL A 348 -6.25 9.16 -6.56
C VAL A 348 -6.87 10.50 -6.91
N VAL A 349 -6.36 11.57 -6.28
CA VAL A 349 -6.83 12.93 -6.52
C VAL A 349 -6.38 13.42 -7.90
N ALA A 350 -7.05 14.42 -8.44
CA ALA A 350 -6.80 14.94 -9.79
C ALA A 350 -5.36 15.41 -10.07
N ASP A 351 -4.56 15.66 -9.03
CA ASP A 351 -3.12 15.97 -9.15
C ASP A 351 -2.25 14.74 -9.52
N GLY A 352 -2.84 13.53 -9.52
CA GLY A 352 -2.17 12.26 -9.78
C GLY A 352 -1.10 11.85 -8.74
N LYS A 353 -0.92 12.64 -7.68
CA LYS A 353 0.14 12.47 -6.66
C LYS A 353 -0.41 12.32 -5.25
N SER A 354 -1.62 12.84 -5.01
CA SER A 354 -2.32 12.74 -3.73
C SER A 354 -3.34 11.61 -3.78
N SER A 355 -3.61 10.96 -2.65
CA SER A 355 -4.61 9.89 -2.60
C SER A 355 -5.28 9.81 -1.24
N LEU A 356 -6.51 9.27 -1.24
CA LEU A 356 -7.29 8.90 -0.07
C LEU A 356 -7.55 7.40 -0.11
N SER A 357 -7.59 6.76 1.04
CA SER A 357 -7.89 5.34 1.16
C SER A 357 -8.80 5.07 2.35
N GLY A 358 -9.63 4.06 2.21
CA GLY A 358 -10.48 3.56 3.28
C GLY A 358 -10.64 2.06 3.16
N GLY A 359 -10.83 1.37 4.28
CA GLY A 359 -11.03 -0.07 4.24
C GLY A 359 -11.61 -0.60 5.54
N VAL A 360 -12.30 -1.73 5.43
CA VAL A 360 -12.84 -2.49 6.54
C VAL A 360 -12.25 -3.88 6.53
N HIS A 361 -12.08 -4.46 7.72
CA HIS A 361 -11.62 -5.83 7.84
C HIS A 361 -12.37 -6.55 8.96
N TYR A 362 -12.42 -7.86 8.81
CA TYR A 362 -12.94 -8.77 9.81
C TYR A 362 -12.01 -9.98 9.91
N GLY A 363 -11.89 -10.56 11.09
CA GLY A 363 -11.15 -11.78 11.27
C GLY A 363 -11.50 -12.49 12.55
N SER A 364 -10.98 -13.72 12.66
CA SER A 364 -11.09 -14.54 13.86
C SER A 364 -9.76 -15.24 14.13
N GLU A 365 -9.48 -15.44 15.39
CA GLU A 365 -8.38 -16.26 15.88
C GLU A 365 -8.97 -17.48 16.58
N ARG A 366 -8.78 -18.63 15.99
CA ARG A 366 -9.18 -19.90 16.61
C ARG A 366 -8.08 -20.36 17.56
N ASP A 367 -8.45 -20.60 18.78
CA ASP A 367 -7.59 -21.23 19.78
C ASP A 367 -7.27 -22.68 19.36
N VAL A 368 -5.99 -23.01 19.28
CA VAL A 368 -5.50 -24.36 18.93
C VAL A 368 -4.44 -24.84 19.94
N SER A 369 -4.37 -24.18 21.09
CA SER A 369 -3.36 -24.45 22.10
C SER A 369 -3.54 -25.80 22.73
N PRO A 370 -2.47 -26.60 22.90
CA PRO A 370 -2.54 -27.88 23.58
C PRO A 370 -2.68 -27.72 25.09
N VAL A 371 -3.07 -28.76 25.76
CA VAL A 371 -2.85 -28.87 27.23
C VAL A 371 -1.36 -29.04 27.47
N ILE A 372 -0.77 -28.20 28.33
CA ILE A 372 0.66 -28.19 28.59
C ILE A 372 0.97 -28.58 29.99
N THR A 373 1.84 -29.56 30.15
CA THR A 373 2.41 -29.99 31.42
C THR A 373 3.90 -29.63 31.44
N VAL A 374 4.28 -28.75 32.37
CA VAL A 374 5.68 -28.37 32.56
C VAL A 374 6.27 -29.17 33.70
N PRO A 375 7.39 -29.90 33.51
CA PRO A 375 8.05 -30.66 34.56
C PRO A 375 8.39 -29.76 35.76
N GLY A 376 7.98 -30.17 36.96
CA GLY A 376 8.19 -29.42 38.21
C GLY A 376 7.19 -28.29 38.50
N ILE A 377 6.39 -27.88 37.53
CA ILE A 377 5.35 -26.83 37.66
C ILE A 377 3.95 -27.45 37.62
N GLY A 378 3.74 -28.49 36.79
CA GLY A 378 2.44 -29.11 36.59
C GLY A 378 1.75 -28.64 35.32
N ILE A 379 0.44 -28.80 35.26
CA ILE A 379 -0.39 -28.36 34.11
C ILE A 379 -0.61 -26.84 34.20
N ILE A 380 -0.14 -26.09 33.23
CA ILE A 380 -0.25 -24.62 33.21
C ILE A 380 -1.56 -24.10 32.59
N ASN A 381 -2.25 -24.91 31.77
CA ASN A 381 -3.56 -24.59 31.22
C ASN A 381 -4.50 -25.81 31.31
N PRO A 382 -5.02 -26.17 32.52
CA PRO A 382 -5.72 -27.44 32.74
C PRO A 382 -6.99 -27.63 31.89
N SER A 383 -7.60 -26.55 31.43
CA SER A 383 -8.76 -26.61 30.51
C SER A 383 -8.36 -26.63 29.02
N GLY A 384 -7.05 -26.65 28.73
CA GLY A 384 -6.54 -26.40 27.34
C GLY A 384 -6.83 -25.01 26.86
N GLY A 385 -6.11 -24.59 25.79
CA GLY A 385 -6.37 -23.36 25.11
C GLY A 385 -5.86 -22.09 25.77
N ARG A 386 -6.08 -20.98 25.08
CA ARG A 386 -5.75 -19.61 25.52
C ARG A 386 -6.63 -19.22 26.72
N ASN A 387 -6.09 -18.42 27.61
CA ASN A 387 -6.84 -17.93 28.77
C ASN A 387 -8.11 -17.16 28.42
N ASP A 388 -8.06 -16.41 27.32
CA ASP A 388 -9.17 -15.61 26.79
C ASP A 388 -9.96 -16.34 25.69
N GLY A 389 -9.51 -17.54 25.26
CA GLY A 389 -10.15 -18.34 24.21
C GLY A 389 -9.87 -17.85 22.78
N ALA A 390 -10.82 -18.11 21.90
CA ALA A 390 -10.82 -17.60 20.54
C ALA A 390 -11.23 -16.12 20.51
N SER A 391 -10.78 -15.39 19.49
CA SER A 391 -11.16 -14.00 19.32
C SER A 391 -11.81 -13.73 17.96
N ARG A 392 -12.66 -12.72 17.91
CA ARG A 392 -13.19 -12.12 16.68
C ARG A 392 -12.88 -10.65 16.70
N PHE A 393 -12.38 -10.16 15.57
CA PHE A 393 -12.07 -8.74 15.46
C PHE A 393 -12.64 -8.15 14.18
N LYS A 394 -12.98 -6.87 14.25
CA LYS A 394 -13.41 -6.07 13.11
C LYS A 394 -12.87 -4.67 13.22
N GLY A 395 -12.54 -4.08 12.09
CA GLY A 395 -11.93 -2.77 12.09
C GLY A 395 -12.20 -1.97 10.84
N LEU A 396 -11.94 -0.68 10.99
CA LEU A 396 -11.98 0.34 9.94
C LEU A 396 -10.61 1.02 9.93
N ARG A 397 -10.10 1.31 8.75
CA ARG A 397 -8.90 2.13 8.55
C ARG A 397 -9.16 3.16 7.47
N VAL A 398 -8.73 4.38 7.70
CA VAL A 398 -8.74 5.47 6.72
C VAL A 398 -7.35 6.06 6.64
N GLY A 399 -6.98 6.58 5.48
CA GLY A 399 -5.67 7.19 5.30
C GLY A 399 -5.62 8.01 4.03
N GLY A 400 -4.51 8.69 3.86
CA GLY A 400 -4.25 9.45 2.66
C GLY A 400 -2.82 9.94 2.62
N GLN A 401 -2.45 10.37 1.45
CA GLN A 401 -1.19 11.04 1.20
C GLN A 401 -1.43 12.28 0.34
N MET A 402 -0.63 13.30 0.57
CA MET A 402 -0.70 14.57 -0.14
C MET A 402 0.69 14.98 -0.58
N ALA A 403 0.87 15.22 -1.87
CA ALA A 403 2.09 15.79 -2.41
C ALA A 403 2.17 17.28 -2.00
N SER A 404 3.07 17.58 -1.06
CA SER A 404 3.34 18.95 -0.61
C SER A 404 4.34 19.66 -1.52
N SER A 405 5.19 18.90 -2.20
CA SER A 405 6.14 19.39 -3.21
C SER A 405 6.51 18.24 -4.15
N GLU A 406 7.33 18.51 -5.18
CA GLU A 406 7.87 17.47 -6.07
C GLU A 406 8.66 16.37 -5.33
N ARG A 407 9.23 16.70 -4.18
CA ARG A 407 10.09 15.80 -3.39
C ARG A 407 9.46 15.35 -2.08
N THR A 408 8.36 15.97 -1.65
CA THR A 408 7.79 15.73 -0.32
C THR A 408 6.35 15.27 -0.42
N THR A 409 6.04 14.13 0.18
CA THR A 409 4.69 13.62 0.33
C THR A 409 4.38 13.47 1.82
N LEU A 410 3.36 14.16 2.30
CA LEU A 410 2.82 13.98 3.65
C LEU A 410 1.86 12.81 3.64
N PHE A 411 1.82 12.03 4.71
CA PHE A 411 0.86 10.94 4.86
C PHE A 411 0.27 10.91 6.27
N ALA A 412 -0.99 10.46 6.33
CA ALA A 412 -1.70 10.22 7.58
C ALA A 412 -2.57 8.97 7.44
N ALA A 413 -2.70 8.20 8.51
CA ALA A 413 -3.64 7.09 8.59
C ALA A 413 -4.17 6.95 10.00
N ALA A 414 -5.44 6.56 10.14
CA ALA A 414 -6.08 6.26 11.42
C ALA A 414 -6.84 4.93 11.31
N GLY A 415 -6.83 4.17 12.39
CA GLY A 415 -7.49 2.88 12.50
C GLY A 415 -8.29 2.75 13.79
N LEU A 416 -9.34 1.97 13.72
CA LEU A 416 -10.13 1.50 14.86
C LEU A 416 -10.37 0.00 14.68
N GLN A 417 -10.06 -0.79 15.69
CA GLN A 417 -10.35 -2.21 15.72
C GLN A 417 -11.03 -2.58 17.02
N LYS A 418 -12.09 -3.38 16.95
CA LYS A 418 -12.75 -4.00 18.09
C LYS A 418 -12.44 -5.50 18.09
N GLY A 419 -12.04 -6.03 19.23
CA GLY A 419 -11.82 -7.46 19.48
C GLY A 419 -12.70 -7.96 20.61
N ASP A 420 -13.40 -9.06 20.38
CA ASP A 420 -14.23 -9.75 21.38
C ASP A 420 -13.68 -11.19 21.51
N TYR A 421 -13.46 -11.63 22.74
CA TYR A 421 -12.98 -12.98 23.11
C TYR A 421 -14.12 -13.80 23.68
N ASP A 422 -14.10 -15.11 23.50
CA ASP A 422 -15.25 -15.98 23.74
C ASP A 422 -15.13 -16.83 25.03
N LYS A 423 -14.01 -16.72 25.77
CA LYS A 423 -13.80 -17.45 27.00
C LYS A 423 -13.63 -16.49 28.17
N THR A 424 -14.29 -16.78 29.27
CA THR A 424 -14.07 -16.06 30.54
C THR A 424 -12.65 -16.31 31.02
N ASN A 425 -11.85 -15.23 31.12
CA ASN A 425 -10.52 -15.27 31.71
C ASN A 425 -10.62 -15.67 33.16
N TYR A 426 -9.95 -16.74 33.56
CA TYR A 426 -10.10 -17.33 34.91
C TYR A 426 -9.55 -16.44 36.04
N LEU A 427 -8.58 -15.56 35.75
CA LEU A 427 -8.03 -14.62 36.72
C LEU A 427 -8.96 -13.42 36.94
N PHE A 428 -9.55 -12.91 35.87
CA PHE A 428 -10.33 -11.68 35.88
C PHE A 428 -11.85 -11.93 35.83
N LEU A 429 -12.29 -13.18 35.80
CA LEU A 429 -13.68 -13.63 35.81
C LEU A 429 -14.61 -12.90 34.82
N ARG A 430 -14.07 -12.51 33.70
CA ARG A 430 -14.78 -11.81 32.62
C ARG A 430 -14.24 -12.15 31.25
N GLU A 431 -15.08 -12.05 30.22
CA GLU A 431 -14.67 -12.13 28.82
C GLU A 431 -13.95 -10.84 28.43
N ARG A 432 -12.81 -10.98 27.77
CA ARG A 432 -11.99 -9.86 27.31
C ARG A 432 -12.66 -9.16 26.12
N LYS A 433 -12.64 -7.83 26.12
CA LYS A 433 -13.12 -6.96 25.05
C LYS A 433 -12.14 -5.81 24.87
N ASP A 434 -11.61 -5.68 23.65
CA ASP A 434 -10.60 -4.69 23.31
C ASP A 434 -11.13 -3.67 22.31
N ARG A 435 -10.61 -2.44 22.39
CA ARG A 435 -10.76 -1.39 21.39
C ARG A 435 -9.39 -0.77 21.13
N LEU A 436 -8.84 -1.08 19.99
CA LEU A 436 -7.56 -0.56 19.54
C LEU A 436 -7.79 0.66 18.63
N TYR A 437 -7.12 1.76 18.92
CA TYR A 437 -7.03 2.96 18.11
C TYR A 437 -5.58 3.09 17.65
N ASP A 438 -5.36 3.44 16.41
CA ASP A 438 -4.04 3.76 15.91
C ASP A 438 -4.07 5.02 15.04
N LEU A 439 -2.99 5.80 15.10
CA LEU A 439 -2.75 6.98 14.29
C LEU A 439 -1.31 6.93 13.80
N LYS A 440 -1.12 7.14 12.50
CA LYS A 440 0.20 7.27 11.88
C LYS A 440 0.26 8.58 11.10
N LEU A 441 1.29 9.37 11.36
CA LEU A 441 1.58 10.63 10.66
C LEU A 441 3.03 10.60 10.19
N GLY A 442 3.32 11.24 9.05
CA GLY A 442 4.70 11.37 8.62
C GLY A 442 4.84 12.06 7.27
N ALA A 443 6.09 12.14 6.84
CA ALA A 443 6.46 12.68 5.55
C ALA A 443 7.50 11.77 4.89
N ASN A 444 7.41 11.63 3.59
CA ASN A 444 8.46 11.05 2.76
C ASN A 444 9.14 12.20 2.01
N TRP A 445 10.38 12.47 2.32
CA TRP A 445 11.20 13.42 1.59
C TRP A 445 12.21 12.69 0.72
N ARG A 446 12.06 12.77 -0.60
CA ARG A 446 12.98 12.18 -1.58
C ARG A 446 14.16 13.10 -1.78
N TRP A 447 15.32 12.71 -1.25
CA TRP A 447 16.56 13.43 -1.47
C TRP A 447 16.97 13.33 -2.95
N ASP A 448 16.97 12.10 -3.47
CA ASP A 448 17.15 11.80 -4.90
C ASP A 448 16.20 10.66 -5.33
N ARG A 449 16.52 9.95 -6.42
CA ARG A 449 15.70 8.85 -6.93
C ARG A 449 15.73 7.59 -6.09
N LEU A 450 16.81 7.39 -5.36
CA LEU A 450 17.07 6.16 -4.59
C LEU A 450 16.87 6.35 -3.09
N TRP A 451 17.06 7.60 -2.58
CA TRP A 451 17.06 7.87 -1.16
C TRP A 451 15.81 8.62 -0.70
N THR A 452 15.21 8.11 0.36
CA THR A 452 14.05 8.74 1.03
C THR A 452 14.34 8.89 2.52
N LEU A 453 14.13 10.10 3.06
CA LEU A 453 14.09 10.36 4.49
C LEU A 453 12.63 10.41 4.96
N ARG A 454 12.32 9.70 6.06
CA ARG A 454 10.96 9.56 6.58
C ARG A 454 10.89 9.84 8.08
N PRO A 455 10.63 11.08 8.52
CA PRO A 455 10.14 11.33 9.87
C PRO A 455 8.71 10.81 10.02
N GLN A 456 8.44 10.10 11.12
CA GLN A 456 7.11 9.56 11.39
C GLN A 456 6.79 9.51 12.88
N LEU A 457 5.49 9.61 13.17
CA LEU A 457 4.90 9.40 14.47
C LEU A 457 3.83 8.33 14.36
N ASN A 458 3.91 7.35 15.23
CA ASN A 458 2.88 6.32 15.38
C ASN A 458 2.33 6.42 16.82
N TYR A 459 1.03 6.49 16.94
CA TYR A 459 0.32 6.41 18.22
C TYR A 459 -0.61 5.22 18.20
N SER A 460 -0.64 4.45 19.29
CA SER A 460 -1.62 3.40 19.45
C SER A 460 -2.13 3.38 20.91
N ARG A 461 -3.41 3.04 21.06
CA ARG A 461 -4.05 2.88 22.36
C ARG A 461 -5.02 1.72 22.30
N ASN A 462 -4.82 0.76 23.19
CA ASN A 462 -5.79 -0.31 23.42
C ASN A 462 -6.55 -0.06 24.72
N ASN A 463 -7.86 0.03 24.63
CA ASN A 463 -8.75 0.07 25.79
C ASN A 463 -9.36 -1.32 25.97
N SER A 464 -9.01 -2.01 27.02
CA SER A 464 -9.54 -3.32 27.40
C SER A 464 -10.40 -3.22 28.64
N ASN A 465 -11.39 -4.12 28.77
CA ASN A 465 -12.12 -4.29 30.01
C ASN A 465 -11.34 -5.11 31.07
N ILE A 466 -10.14 -5.59 30.71
CA ILE A 466 -9.17 -6.19 31.61
C ILE A 466 -7.91 -5.31 31.58
N GLU A 467 -7.61 -4.64 32.68
CA GLU A 467 -6.63 -3.54 32.75
C GLU A 467 -5.24 -3.88 32.24
N ILE A 468 -4.77 -5.10 32.43
CA ILE A 468 -3.43 -5.54 32.01
C ILE A 468 -3.26 -5.52 30.47
N TYR A 469 -4.35 -5.55 29.70
CA TYR A 469 -4.35 -5.45 28.26
C TYR A 469 -4.56 -4.02 27.74
N SER A 470 -4.81 -3.07 28.66
CA SER A 470 -4.93 -1.65 28.29
C SER A 470 -3.55 -1.02 28.22
N TYR A 471 -3.26 -0.35 27.14
CA TYR A 471 -2.00 0.37 26.94
C TYR A 471 -2.16 1.59 26.05
N ASP A 472 -1.20 2.49 26.14
CA ASP A 472 -0.92 3.54 25.17
C ASP A 472 0.56 3.48 24.77
N ARG A 473 0.84 3.86 23.53
CA ARG A 473 2.18 3.85 22.97
C ARG A 473 2.34 4.98 21.95
N THR A 474 3.40 5.75 22.08
CA THR A 474 3.83 6.73 21.10
C THR A 474 5.23 6.35 20.64
N ASP A 475 5.40 6.22 19.33
CA ASP A 475 6.68 5.93 18.68
C ASP A 475 7.00 7.06 17.71
N ILE A 476 8.10 7.74 17.92
CA ILE A 476 8.60 8.81 17.04
C ILE A 476 9.91 8.34 16.45
N SER A 477 10.02 8.39 15.12
CA SER A 477 11.22 7.88 14.46
C SER A 477 11.60 8.66 13.21
N LEU A 478 12.87 8.58 12.88
CA LEU A 478 13.47 9.08 11.65
C LEU A 478 14.09 7.88 10.92
N VAL A 479 13.63 7.63 9.70
CA VAL A 479 14.08 6.51 8.87
C VAL A 479 14.70 7.04 7.59
N ILE A 480 15.84 6.49 7.20
CA ILE A 480 16.46 6.67 5.89
C ILE A 480 16.32 5.36 5.12
N ARG A 481 15.86 5.46 3.88
CA ARG A 481 15.65 4.32 2.98
C ARG A 481 16.44 4.51 1.69
N ARG A 482 17.05 3.43 1.22
CA ARG A 482 17.61 3.31 -0.12
C ARG A 482 16.92 2.19 -0.89
N ASP A 483 16.43 2.52 -2.09
CA ASP A 483 15.86 1.55 -3.03
C ASP A 483 16.92 1.12 -4.05
N PHE A 484 16.85 -0.16 -4.46
CA PHE A 484 17.64 -0.78 -5.53
C PHE A 484 16.66 -1.37 -6.54
N ARG A 485 16.91 -1.10 -7.82
CA ARG A 485 16.07 -1.56 -8.94
C ARG A 485 16.91 -2.24 -9.99
#